data_121907360c9bc8705f1a7fdd6f26f089
#
_entry.id   121907360c9bc8705f1a7fdd6f26f089
#
_cell.length_a   1.000
_cell.length_b   1.000
_cell.length_c   1.000
_cell.angle_alpha   90.00
_cell.angle_beta   90.00
_cell.angle_gamma   90.00
#
_symmetry.space_group_name_H-M   'P 1'
#
loop_
_entity.id
_entity.type
_entity.pdbx_description
1 polymer ?
#
loop_
_entity_poly.entity_id
_entity_poly.type
_entity_poly.pdbx_seq_one_letter_code
_entity_poly.pdbx_strand_id
1 'polypeptide(L)'
;VEVDGLDGLQYLDKYEDGAQLRQQQGPWSLRDPRDPGRSDRIYTGAGGHYVLRDPVLQRRIEIRSEGSQTLVAWNPGMEAAAKMADVGDGWHDYVCLEVANAGPEQITLAAGARHQLVQTLGSTAL
;
A
#
# COMPACT_ATOMS: atom_id res chain seq x y z
N VAL A 1 -0.05 13.17 -0.04
CA VAL A 1 -0.94 12.31 0.76
C VAL A 1 -0.15 11.60 1.85
N GLU A 2 -0.82 11.24 2.94
CA GLU A 2 -0.30 10.42 4.04
C GLU A 2 -1.29 9.32 4.39
N VAL A 3 -0.78 8.16 4.85
CA VAL A 3 -1.61 7.03 5.25
C VAL A 3 -1.32 6.67 6.69
N ASP A 4 -2.35 6.75 7.53
CA ASP A 4 -2.35 6.29 8.90
C ASP A 4 -2.71 4.80 8.99
N GLY A 5 -2.34 4.15 10.10
CA GLY A 5 -2.63 2.74 10.38
C GLY A 5 -1.48 1.79 10.03
N LEU A 6 -0.32 2.33 9.61
CA LEU A 6 0.86 1.56 9.24
C LEU A 6 2.05 1.77 10.18
N ASP A 7 1.99 2.77 11.07
CA ASP A 7 3.08 3.06 12.01
C ASP A 7 3.42 1.84 12.88
N GLY A 8 4.72 1.57 13.03
CA GLY A 8 5.24 0.43 13.78
C GLY A 8 5.16 -0.92 13.08
N LEU A 9 4.42 -1.05 11.97
CA LEU A 9 4.32 -2.32 11.24
C LEU A 9 5.62 -2.65 10.51
N GLN A 10 5.90 -3.95 10.41
CA GLN A 10 6.95 -4.44 9.53
C GLN A 10 6.46 -4.48 8.09
N TYR A 11 7.38 -4.25 7.16
CA TYR A 11 7.11 -4.39 5.73
C TYR A 11 8.32 -4.95 4.99
N LEU A 12 8.05 -5.69 3.91
CA LEU A 12 9.05 -6.02 2.89
C LEU A 12 9.17 -4.83 1.94
N ASP A 13 10.34 -4.23 1.89
CA ASP A 13 10.69 -3.21 0.92
C ASP A 13 11.24 -3.89 -0.33
N LYS A 14 10.50 -3.81 -1.42
CA LYS A 14 10.85 -4.39 -2.72
C LYS A 14 11.47 -3.37 -3.68
N TYR A 15 11.87 -2.21 -3.16
CA TYR A 15 12.51 -1.18 -3.96
C TYR A 15 13.81 -1.67 -4.62
N GLU A 16 14.59 -2.45 -3.88
CA GLU A 16 15.85 -3.03 -4.32
C GLU A 16 15.70 -4.54 -4.53
N ASP A 17 16.58 -5.12 -5.35
CA ASP A 17 16.66 -6.57 -5.47
C ASP A 17 16.96 -7.21 -4.11
N GLY A 18 16.19 -8.26 -3.79
CA GLY A 18 16.37 -9.02 -2.55
C GLY A 18 15.52 -8.58 -1.36
N ALA A 19 14.43 -7.89 -1.60
CA ALA A 19 13.40 -7.50 -0.62
C ALA A 19 13.89 -7.37 0.83
N GLN A 20 14.04 -6.16 1.34
CA GLN A 20 14.54 -5.89 2.69
C GLN A 20 13.41 -5.79 3.70
N LEU A 21 13.55 -6.47 4.85
CA LEU A 21 12.62 -6.30 5.97
C LEU A 21 12.93 -4.99 6.70
N ARG A 22 11.92 -4.13 6.83
CA ARG A 22 12.00 -2.81 7.47
C ARG A 22 10.81 -2.61 8.40
N GLN A 23 10.84 -1.53 9.18
CA GLN A 23 9.74 -1.10 10.04
C GLN A 23 9.32 0.33 9.68
N GLN A 24 8.02 0.55 9.56
CA GLN A 24 7.44 1.86 9.31
C GLN A 24 7.59 2.75 10.55
N GLN A 25 8.01 3.99 10.33
CA GLN A 25 8.08 5.03 11.36
C GLN A 25 7.12 6.16 10.96
N GLY A 26 6.11 6.39 11.77
CA GLY A 26 5.08 7.38 11.49
C GLY A 26 4.16 7.03 10.31
N PRO A 27 3.34 7.98 9.85
CA PRO A 27 2.47 7.80 8.69
C PRO A 27 3.28 7.46 7.44
N TRP A 28 2.73 6.58 6.62
CA TRP A 28 3.32 6.33 5.30
C TRP A 28 3.05 7.52 4.36
N SER A 29 4.01 7.84 3.49
CA SER A 29 3.84 8.81 2.41
C SER A 29 4.66 8.42 1.18
N LEU A 30 4.37 9.03 0.01
CA LEU A 30 5.14 8.88 -1.23
C LEU A 30 6.46 9.68 -1.19
N ARG A 31 7.18 9.64 -0.08
CA ARG A 31 8.44 10.38 0.09
C ARG A 31 9.54 9.41 0.53
N ASP A 32 10.05 8.65 -0.42
CA ASP A 32 11.25 7.86 -0.20
C ASP A 32 12.48 8.69 -0.62
N PRO A 33 13.53 8.82 0.22
CA PRO A 33 14.74 9.56 -0.12
C PRO A 33 15.47 9.04 -1.37
N ARG A 34 15.30 7.77 -1.69
CA ARG A 34 15.92 7.12 -2.85
C ARG A 34 15.22 7.50 -4.16
N ASP A 35 13.89 7.59 -4.12
CA ASP A 35 13.02 7.99 -5.21
C ASP A 35 11.69 8.50 -4.61
N PRO A 36 11.50 9.82 -4.53
CA PRO A 36 10.40 10.41 -3.76
C PRO A 36 8.99 10.00 -4.20
N GLY A 37 8.84 9.52 -5.43
CA GLY A 37 7.56 9.06 -5.96
C GLY A 37 7.34 7.56 -5.86
N ARG A 38 8.37 6.78 -5.52
CA ARG A 38 8.30 5.33 -5.55
C ARG A 38 7.96 4.72 -4.21
N SER A 39 7.13 3.69 -4.23
CA SER A 39 6.88 2.79 -3.12
C SER A 39 6.61 1.38 -3.65
N ASP A 40 7.21 0.37 -3.04
CA ASP A 40 6.89 -1.03 -3.28
C ASP A 40 7.04 -1.78 -1.95
N ARG A 41 6.02 -1.65 -1.10
CA ARG A 41 6.04 -2.14 0.28
C ARG A 41 4.89 -3.09 0.53
N ILE A 42 5.21 -4.26 1.09
CA ILE A 42 4.23 -5.24 1.56
C ILE A 42 4.25 -5.21 3.09
N TYR A 43 3.26 -4.56 3.70
CA TYR A 43 3.08 -4.52 5.16
C TYR A 43 2.47 -5.81 5.65
N THR A 44 2.93 -6.31 6.80
CA THR A 44 2.47 -7.53 7.46
C THR A 44 1.93 -7.25 8.85
N GLY A 45 1.05 -8.10 9.38
CA GLY A 45 0.38 -7.87 10.66
C GLY A 45 -0.54 -6.67 10.65
N ALA A 46 -1.03 -6.29 9.48
CA ALA A 46 -1.81 -5.08 9.29
C ALA A 46 -3.23 -5.22 9.85
N GLY A 47 -3.66 -4.22 10.63
CA GLY A 47 -4.90 -4.26 11.43
C GLY A 47 -6.21 -4.09 10.65
N GLY A 48 -6.15 -3.96 9.32
CA GLY A 48 -7.33 -3.90 8.46
C GLY A 48 -8.07 -2.56 8.45
N HIS A 49 -7.52 -1.51 9.04
CA HIS A 49 -8.09 -0.17 9.04
C HIS A 49 -7.00 0.87 8.75
N TYR A 50 -7.17 1.61 7.66
CA TYR A 50 -6.22 2.64 7.21
C TYR A 50 -6.98 3.89 6.81
N VAL A 51 -6.33 5.05 6.94
CA VAL A 51 -6.89 6.34 6.52
C VAL A 51 -5.88 7.08 5.66
N LEU A 52 -6.19 7.24 4.39
CA LEU A 52 -5.45 8.14 3.50
C LEU A 52 -5.97 9.56 3.69
N ARG A 53 -5.08 10.48 4.03
CA ARG A 53 -5.34 11.92 4.09
C ARG A 53 -4.83 12.61 2.84
N ASP A 54 -5.73 13.30 2.14
CA ASP A 54 -5.45 14.06 0.94
C ASP A 54 -5.74 15.54 1.18
N PRO A 55 -4.75 16.32 1.61
CA PRO A 55 -4.95 17.74 1.90
C PRO A 55 -5.17 18.59 0.65
N VAL A 56 -4.76 18.11 -0.52
CA VAL A 56 -4.96 18.85 -1.79
C VAL A 56 -6.43 18.82 -2.18
N LEU A 57 -7.06 17.65 -2.13
CA LEU A 57 -8.49 17.49 -2.43
C LEU A 57 -9.39 17.64 -1.21
N GLN A 58 -8.83 18.03 -0.05
CA GLN A 58 -9.56 18.26 1.20
C GLN A 58 -10.45 17.07 1.59
N ARG A 59 -9.91 15.87 1.48
CA ARG A 59 -10.64 14.63 1.78
C ARG A 59 -9.77 13.63 2.54
N ARG A 60 -10.44 12.69 3.18
CA ARG A 60 -9.86 11.44 3.66
C ARG A 60 -10.59 10.25 3.04
N ILE A 61 -9.83 9.20 2.77
CA ILE A 61 -10.35 7.93 2.28
C ILE A 61 -10.09 6.90 3.37
N GLU A 62 -11.15 6.35 3.90
CA GLU A 62 -11.11 5.26 4.85
C GLU A 62 -11.08 3.94 4.10
N ILE A 63 -10.17 3.06 4.49
CA ILE A 63 -9.97 1.74 3.89
C ILE A 63 -10.11 0.72 5.01
N ARG A 64 -11.04 -0.22 4.85
CA ARG A 64 -11.23 -1.36 5.75
C ARG A 64 -11.02 -2.65 5.00
N SER A 65 -10.38 -3.62 5.65
CA SER A 65 -10.17 -4.94 5.08
C SER A 65 -10.60 -6.05 6.04
N GLU A 66 -11.10 -7.12 5.46
CA GLU A 66 -11.39 -8.37 6.14
C GLU A 66 -10.78 -9.53 5.36
N GLY A 67 -10.33 -10.55 6.07
CA GLY A 67 -9.70 -11.74 5.44
C GLY A 67 -8.28 -11.52 4.94
N SER A 68 -7.62 -10.43 5.37
CA SER A 68 -6.21 -10.15 5.10
C SER A 68 -5.55 -9.53 6.32
N GLN A 69 -4.26 -9.79 6.46
CA GLN A 69 -3.36 -9.06 7.38
C GLN A 69 -2.23 -8.36 6.62
N THR A 70 -2.39 -8.20 5.32
CA THR A 70 -1.41 -7.57 4.44
C THR A 70 -2.00 -6.32 3.79
N LEU A 71 -1.21 -5.25 3.75
CA LEU A 71 -1.46 -4.10 2.88
C LEU A 71 -0.26 -3.88 1.97
N VAL A 72 -0.49 -3.73 0.67
CA VAL A 72 0.52 -3.25 -0.27
C VAL A 72 0.36 -1.75 -0.45
N ALA A 73 1.46 -1.01 -0.31
CA ALA A 73 1.52 0.42 -0.64
C ALA A 73 2.49 0.60 -1.81
N TRP A 74 1.92 0.90 -2.98
CA TRP A 74 2.69 0.89 -4.22
C TRP A 74 2.50 2.18 -5.05
N ASN A 75 3.58 2.59 -5.67
CA ASN A 75 3.64 3.54 -6.77
C ASN A 75 4.94 3.29 -7.54
N PRO A 76 4.95 3.29 -8.88
CA PRO A 76 6.15 2.98 -9.67
C PRO A 76 7.25 4.04 -9.53
N GLY A 77 6.90 5.28 -9.18
CA GLY A 77 7.82 6.41 -9.27
C GLY A 77 8.12 6.81 -10.70
N MET A 78 8.83 7.91 -10.86
CA MET A 78 9.08 8.52 -12.17
C MET A 78 9.84 7.61 -13.14
N GLU A 79 10.92 6.98 -12.68
CA GLU A 79 11.79 6.19 -13.57
C GLU A 79 11.12 4.92 -14.10
N ALA A 80 10.39 4.21 -13.26
CA ALA A 80 9.68 3.01 -13.70
C ALA A 80 8.44 3.38 -14.53
N ALA A 81 7.71 4.42 -14.13
CA ALA A 81 6.53 4.90 -14.86
C ALA A 81 6.86 5.33 -16.29
N ALA A 82 8.02 5.94 -16.53
CA ALA A 82 8.47 6.32 -17.87
C ALA A 82 8.58 5.13 -18.85
N LYS A 83 8.67 3.90 -18.33
CA LYS A 83 8.71 2.66 -19.12
C LYS A 83 7.34 1.97 -19.23
N MET A 84 6.33 2.51 -18.56
CA MET A 84 4.96 1.97 -18.53
C MET A 84 4.06 2.81 -19.45
N ALA A 85 3.67 2.24 -20.58
CA ALA A 85 2.95 2.97 -21.63
C ALA A 85 1.58 3.53 -21.18
N ASP A 86 0.99 2.94 -20.14
CA ASP A 86 -0.30 3.28 -19.57
C ASP A 86 -0.21 4.21 -18.33
N VAL A 87 1.00 4.50 -17.85
CA VAL A 87 1.22 5.34 -16.67
C VAL A 87 1.90 6.67 -17.05
N GLY A 88 3.10 6.61 -17.64
CA GLY A 88 3.84 7.80 -18.03
C GLY A 88 3.95 8.83 -16.90
N ASP A 89 3.62 10.08 -17.18
CA ASP A 89 3.66 11.17 -16.21
C ASP A 89 2.53 11.11 -15.15
N GLY A 90 1.56 10.21 -15.29
CA GLY A 90 0.46 10.06 -14.32
C GLY A 90 0.85 9.45 -12.97
N TRP A 91 2.10 9.00 -12.79
CA TRP A 91 2.56 8.35 -11.55
C TRP A 91 2.37 9.21 -10.29
N HIS A 92 2.35 10.53 -10.39
CA HIS A 92 2.20 11.46 -9.27
C HIS A 92 0.74 11.73 -8.89
N ASP A 93 -0.23 11.24 -9.67
CA ASP A 93 -1.66 11.49 -9.48
C ASP A 93 -2.37 10.38 -8.69
N TYR A 94 -1.69 9.29 -8.37
CA TYR A 94 -2.29 8.16 -7.66
C TYR A 94 -1.34 7.48 -6.67
N VAL A 95 -1.93 6.63 -5.84
CA VAL A 95 -1.25 5.62 -5.03
C VAL A 95 -2.12 4.37 -4.96
N CYS A 96 -1.51 3.21 -5.01
CA CYS A 96 -2.19 1.94 -4.77
C CYS A 96 -2.07 1.56 -3.29
N LEU A 97 -3.22 1.34 -2.65
CA LEU A 97 -3.33 0.75 -1.33
C LEU A 97 -4.17 -0.53 -1.48
N GLU A 98 -3.48 -1.64 -1.49
CA GLU A 98 -4.05 -2.92 -1.92
C GLU A 98 -4.20 -3.84 -0.72
N VAL A 99 -5.43 -4.24 -0.41
CA VAL A 99 -5.69 -5.34 0.52
C VAL A 99 -5.35 -6.64 -0.19
N ALA A 100 -4.45 -7.42 0.39
CA ALA A 100 -3.90 -8.60 -0.26
C ALA A 100 -3.61 -9.73 0.74
N ASN A 101 -3.43 -10.94 0.24
CA ASN A 101 -2.78 -12.05 0.94
C ASN A 101 -1.46 -12.34 0.23
N ALA A 102 -0.43 -11.59 0.58
CA ALA A 102 0.83 -11.54 -0.16
C ALA A 102 2.05 -11.69 0.76
N GLY A 103 3.20 -11.99 0.16
CA GLY A 103 4.45 -12.14 0.88
C GLY A 103 4.39 -13.25 1.94
N PRO A 104 4.86 -12.98 3.18
CA PRO A 104 4.85 -13.98 4.25
C PRO A 104 3.45 -14.43 4.68
N GLU A 105 2.42 -13.63 4.41
CA GLU A 105 1.03 -13.89 4.81
C GLU A 105 0.16 -14.42 3.66
N GLN A 106 0.79 -14.97 2.62
CA GLN A 106 0.06 -15.68 1.58
C GLN A 106 -0.69 -16.87 2.16
N ILE A 107 -1.90 -17.10 1.67
CA ILE A 107 -2.73 -18.23 2.10
C ILE A 107 -2.69 -19.34 1.09
N THR A 108 -2.76 -20.58 1.58
CA THR A 108 -2.90 -21.79 0.75
C THR A 108 -4.28 -22.37 0.96
N LEU A 109 -5.03 -22.55 -0.12
CA LEU A 109 -6.36 -23.16 -0.08
C LEU A 109 -6.26 -24.64 -0.47
N ALA A 110 -6.80 -25.51 0.37
CA ALA A 110 -7.03 -26.90 0.02
C ALA A 110 -8.12 -27.02 -1.06
N ALA A 111 -8.15 -28.16 -1.77
CA ALA A 111 -9.18 -28.41 -2.78
C ALA A 111 -10.59 -28.28 -2.16
N GLY A 112 -11.44 -27.46 -2.78
CA GLY A 112 -12.80 -27.17 -2.29
C GLY A 112 -12.90 -26.15 -1.15
N ALA A 113 -11.78 -25.70 -0.57
CA ALA A 113 -11.79 -24.63 0.44
C ALA A 113 -12.09 -23.27 -0.20
N ARG A 114 -12.58 -22.33 0.63
CA ARG A 114 -12.92 -20.97 0.22
C ARG A 114 -12.25 -19.98 1.17
N HIS A 115 -11.84 -18.86 0.64
CA HIS A 115 -11.40 -17.70 1.39
C HIS A 115 -12.09 -16.46 0.82
N GLN A 116 -12.40 -15.50 1.67
CA GLN A 116 -12.99 -14.23 1.26
C GLN A 116 -12.06 -13.11 1.68
N LEU A 117 -11.74 -12.25 0.73
CA LEU A 117 -11.02 -10.99 0.93
C LEU A 117 -11.98 -9.86 0.60
N VAL A 118 -12.14 -8.92 1.53
CA VAL A 118 -13.04 -7.77 1.37
C VAL A 118 -12.25 -6.49 1.58
N GLN A 119 -12.42 -5.54 0.67
CA GLN A 119 -11.97 -4.16 0.84
C GLN A 119 -13.18 -3.22 0.75
N THR A 120 -13.35 -2.39 1.78
CA THR A 120 -14.40 -1.36 1.82
C THR A 120 -13.74 0.01 1.79
N LEU A 121 -14.21 0.87 0.91
CA LEU A 121 -13.72 2.24 0.75
C LEU A 121 -14.82 3.23 1.10
N GLY A 122 -14.49 4.25 1.89
CA GLY A 122 -15.34 5.39 2.19
C GLY A 122 -14.58 6.69 2.01
N SER A 123 -15.24 7.73 1.52
CA SER A 123 -14.63 9.06 1.40
C SER A 123 -15.44 10.10 2.15
N THR A 124 -14.76 10.94 2.92
CA THR A 124 -15.35 12.06 3.66
C THR A 124 -14.47 13.30 3.51
N ALA A 125 -15.01 14.49 3.75
CA ALA A 125 -14.22 15.71 3.85
C ALA A 125 -13.23 15.62 5.03
N LEU A 126 -12.08 16.31 4.88
CA LEU A 126 -11.11 16.53 5.96
C LEU A 126 -11.69 17.46 7.02
#